data_461f679954dfaea8845a0a0dd166d698
#
_entry.id   461f679954dfaea8845a0a0dd166d698
#
_cell.length_a   1.000
_cell.length_b   1.000
_cell.length_c   1.000
_cell.angle_alpha   90.00
_cell.angle_beta   90.00
_cell.angle_gamma   90.00
#
_symmetry.space_group_name_H-M   'P 1'
#
loop_
_entity.id
_entity.type
_entity.pdbx_description
1 polymer ?
#
loop_
_entity_poly.entity_id
_entity_poly.type
_entity_poly.pdbx_seq_one_letter_code
_entity_poly.pdbx_strand_id
1 'polypeptide(L)'
;MKILLIHGLSRTSLSLLSLEWYLQQSGWVTEQFSYLAVSETFDCIVERLRVRLQILASQGAYSIVAHSLGGLLTRAALGLSSLEMPRHIVMLGTPNQLPRLALHAWRLAPFRWWTGQCGLNLTNPDFFTSLPNIESP
;
A
#
# COMPACT_ATOMS: atom_id res chain seq x y z
N MET A 1 8.60 14.97 -11.33
CA MET A 1 8.34 14.14 -10.15
C MET A 1 7.22 13.17 -10.46
N LYS A 2 7.38 11.90 -10.13
CA LYS A 2 6.35 10.85 -10.31
C LYS A 2 5.58 10.60 -9.02
N ILE A 3 4.30 10.25 -9.14
CA ILE A 3 3.47 9.85 -8.01
C ILE A 3 3.06 8.39 -8.21
N LEU A 4 3.45 7.52 -7.29
CA LEU A 4 3.02 6.12 -7.26
C LEU A 4 1.71 6.00 -6.47
N LEU A 5 0.69 5.42 -7.09
CA LEU A 5 -0.61 5.16 -6.50
C LEU A 5 -0.73 3.69 -6.11
N ILE A 6 -1.08 3.40 -4.86
CA ILE A 6 -1.18 2.05 -4.32
C ILE A 6 -2.59 1.84 -3.75
N HIS A 7 -3.36 0.92 -4.33
CA HIS A 7 -4.74 0.67 -3.92
C HIS A 7 -4.85 -0.14 -2.61
N GLY A 8 -6.05 -0.27 -2.08
CA GLY A 8 -6.33 -1.02 -0.86
C GLY A 8 -6.73 -2.47 -1.08
N LEU A 9 -6.99 -3.17 0.03
CA LEU A 9 -7.52 -4.53 0.06
C LEU A 9 -8.86 -4.62 -0.69
N SER A 10 -9.10 -5.73 -1.35
CA SER A 10 -10.33 -6.00 -2.12
C SER A 10 -10.67 -4.95 -3.20
N ARG A 11 -9.67 -4.18 -3.61
CA ARG A 11 -9.78 -3.19 -4.68
C ARG A 11 -8.76 -3.50 -5.78
N THR A 12 -8.96 -2.86 -6.92
CA THR A 12 -8.02 -2.89 -8.03
C THR A 12 -7.48 -1.48 -8.25
N SER A 13 -6.49 -1.35 -9.12
CA SER A 13 -5.99 -0.05 -9.57
C SER A 13 -7.12 0.88 -10.07
N LEU A 14 -8.22 0.31 -10.60
CA LEU A 14 -9.38 1.08 -11.05
C LEU A 14 -10.02 1.94 -9.95
N SER A 15 -9.87 1.57 -8.69
CA SER A 15 -10.42 2.35 -7.56
C SER A 15 -9.77 3.70 -7.36
N LEU A 16 -8.59 3.92 -7.93
CA LEU A 16 -7.84 5.18 -7.86
C LEU A 16 -7.87 5.99 -9.17
N LEU A 17 -8.61 5.52 -10.19
CA LEU A 17 -8.64 6.18 -11.50
C LEU A 17 -9.10 7.64 -11.43
N SER A 18 -10.09 7.97 -10.61
CA SER A 18 -10.57 9.35 -10.46
C SER A 18 -9.49 10.26 -9.85
N LEU A 19 -8.77 9.75 -8.86
CA LEU A 19 -7.65 10.47 -8.24
C LEU A 19 -6.49 10.61 -9.24
N GLU A 20 -6.17 9.53 -9.95
CA GLU A 20 -5.13 9.54 -10.98
C GLU A 20 -5.43 10.56 -12.06
N TRP A 21 -6.66 10.56 -12.59
CA TRP A 21 -7.11 11.52 -13.58
C TRP A 21 -6.95 12.97 -13.08
N TYR A 22 -7.38 13.25 -11.85
CA TYR A 22 -7.26 14.58 -11.26
C TYR A 22 -5.78 15.01 -11.12
N LEU A 23 -4.91 14.12 -10.67
CA LEU A 23 -3.48 14.41 -10.55
C LEU A 23 -2.84 14.68 -11.93
N GLN A 24 -3.21 13.89 -12.94
CA GLN A 24 -2.72 14.08 -14.32
C GLN A 24 -3.19 15.41 -14.90
N GLN A 25 -4.45 15.80 -14.68
CA GLN A 25 -4.95 17.13 -15.09
C GLN A 25 -4.21 18.27 -14.38
N SER A 26 -3.69 18.03 -13.18
CA SER A 26 -2.86 18.96 -12.42
C SER A 26 -1.38 18.94 -12.84
N GLY A 27 -1.01 18.24 -13.90
CA GLY A 27 0.35 18.19 -14.45
C GLY A 27 1.29 17.17 -13.79
N TRP A 28 0.77 16.28 -12.93
CA TRP A 28 1.58 15.23 -12.31
C TRP A 28 1.69 13.99 -13.20
N VAL A 29 2.85 13.38 -13.21
CA VAL A 29 3.07 12.07 -13.83
C VAL A 29 2.73 11.01 -12.79
N THR A 30 1.74 10.16 -13.08
CA THR A 30 1.26 9.12 -12.18
C THR A 30 1.60 7.73 -12.69
N GLU A 31 1.71 6.80 -11.77
CA GLU A 31 1.88 5.39 -12.03
C GLU A 31 1.11 4.61 -10.98
N GLN A 32 0.46 3.51 -11.38
CA GLN A 32 -0.26 2.63 -10.45
C GLN A 32 0.54 1.36 -10.15
N PHE A 33 0.62 1.01 -8.87
CA PHE A 33 1.10 -0.29 -8.43
C PHE A 33 -0.10 -1.21 -8.19
N SER A 34 -0.18 -2.28 -8.99
CA SER A 34 -1.27 -3.25 -8.94
C SER A 34 -0.82 -4.56 -8.30
N TYR A 35 -1.69 -5.15 -7.49
CA TYR A 35 -1.50 -6.46 -6.86
C TYR A 35 -2.87 -7.14 -6.63
N LEU A 36 -2.83 -8.45 -6.41
CA LEU A 36 -4.02 -9.26 -6.13
C LEU A 36 -3.88 -9.91 -4.75
N ALA A 37 -4.49 -9.29 -3.74
CA ALA A 37 -4.43 -9.77 -2.36
C ALA A 37 -5.02 -11.19 -2.17
N VAL A 38 -5.83 -11.66 -3.11
CA VAL A 38 -6.43 -13.00 -3.10
C VAL A 38 -5.40 -14.09 -3.41
N SER A 39 -4.48 -13.81 -4.33
CA SER A 39 -3.53 -14.80 -4.87
C SER A 39 -2.08 -14.56 -4.49
N GLU A 40 -1.75 -13.37 -4.00
CA GLU A 40 -0.40 -12.99 -3.62
C GLU A 40 -0.27 -12.90 -2.10
N THR A 41 0.86 -13.34 -1.56
CA THR A 41 1.18 -13.13 -0.13
C THR A 41 1.61 -11.69 0.12
N PHE A 42 1.42 -11.23 1.36
CA PHE A 42 1.85 -9.87 1.75
C PHE A 42 3.33 -9.64 1.44
N ASP A 43 4.20 -10.60 1.78
CA ASP A 43 5.64 -10.49 1.59
C ASP A 43 6.04 -10.43 0.10
N CYS A 44 5.37 -11.22 -0.76
CA CYS A 44 5.59 -11.15 -2.21
C CYS A 44 5.22 -9.77 -2.77
N ILE A 45 4.10 -9.19 -2.31
CA ILE A 45 3.68 -7.87 -2.74
C ILE A 45 4.66 -6.81 -2.26
N VAL A 46 5.11 -6.90 -1.00
CA VAL A 46 6.10 -5.99 -0.41
C VAL A 46 7.41 -6.02 -1.20
N GLU A 47 7.91 -7.20 -1.55
CA GLU A 47 9.15 -7.32 -2.33
C GLU A 47 9.02 -6.73 -3.73
N ARG A 48 7.91 -6.97 -4.42
CA ARG A 48 7.63 -6.35 -5.72
C ARG A 48 7.54 -4.83 -5.61
N LEU A 49 6.89 -4.33 -4.56
CA LEU A 49 6.80 -2.90 -4.30
C LEU A 49 8.19 -2.31 -4.02
N ARG A 50 9.01 -2.99 -3.21
CA ARG A 50 10.39 -2.58 -2.92
C ARG A 50 11.21 -2.40 -4.20
N VAL A 51 11.18 -3.40 -5.09
CA VAL A 51 11.85 -3.32 -6.39
C VAL A 51 11.33 -2.12 -7.22
N ARG A 52 10.01 -1.90 -7.20
CA ARG A 52 9.44 -0.75 -7.92
C ARG A 52 9.88 0.59 -7.35
N LEU A 53 9.94 0.72 -6.03
CA LEU A 53 10.44 1.93 -5.35
C LEU A 53 11.92 2.19 -5.68
N GLN A 54 12.77 1.16 -5.77
CA GLN A 54 14.15 1.29 -6.21
C GLN A 54 14.26 1.88 -7.62
N ILE A 55 13.43 1.39 -8.55
CA ILE A 55 13.40 1.90 -9.92
C ILE A 55 12.95 3.38 -9.93
N LEU A 56 11.94 3.74 -9.15
CA LEU A 56 11.48 5.12 -9.06
C LEU A 56 12.54 6.04 -8.48
N ALA A 57 13.19 5.63 -7.39
CA ALA A 57 14.27 6.37 -6.75
C ALA A 57 15.44 6.61 -7.73
N SER A 58 15.82 5.61 -8.54
CA SER A 58 16.88 5.78 -9.54
C SER A 58 16.51 6.74 -10.68
N GLN A 59 15.23 7.00 -10.89
CA GLN A 59 14.73 7.93 -11.91
C GLN A 59 14.58 9.37 -11.40
N GLY A 60 14.80 9.59 -10.11
CA GLY A 60 14.71 10.91 -9.46
C GLY A 60 13.61 10.99 -8.41
N ALA A 61 13.31 12.20 -7.97
CA ALA A 61 12.34 12.45 -6.90
C ALA A 61 10.94 11.90 -7.22
N TYR A 62 10.36 11.16 -6.28
CA TYR A 62 9.03 10.56 -6.37
C TYR A 62 8.22 10.77 -5.10
N SER A 63 6.92 10.54 -5.17
CA SER A 63 5.99 10.57 -4.04
C SER A 63 5.06 9.36 -4.09
N ILE A 64 4.43 9.03 -2.97
CA ILE A 64 3.52 7.89 -2.85
C ILE A 64 2.16 8.38 -2.36
N VAL A 65 1.08 7.90 -2.98
CA VAL A 65 -0.28 7.97 -2.43
C VAL A 65 -0.79 6.55 -2.27
N ALA A 66 -1.02 6.15 -1.04
CA ALA A 66 -1.40 4.78 -0.69
C ALA A 66 -2.74 4.76 0.05
N HIS A 67 -3.64 3.87 -0.37
CA HIS A 67 -4.95 3.70 0.24
C HIS A 67 -5.01 2.42 1.08
N SER A 68 -5.48 2.53 2.34
CA SER A 68 -5.75 1.39 3.23
C SER A 68 -4.57 0.41 3.33
N LEU A 69 -4.71 -0.87 2.89
CA LEU A 69 -3.64 -1.87 2.87
C LEU A 69 -2.39 -1.39 2.11
N GLY A 70 -2.57 -0.58 1.06
CA GLY A 70 -1.45 0.01 0.32
C GLY A 70 -0.48 0.81 1.20
N GLY A 71 -0.98 1.48 2.23
CA GLY A 71 -0.15 2.18 3.21
C GLY A 71 0.68 1.23 4.08
N LEU A 72 0.13 0.07 4.49
CA LEU A 72 0.86 -0.94 5.24
C LEU A 72 1.97 -1.59 4.38
N LEU A 73 1.66 -1.88 3.10
CA LEU A 73 2.65 -2.34 2.13
C LEU A 73 3.79 -1.33 1.94
N THR A 74 3.44 -0.04 1.87
CA THR A 74 4.42 1.05 1.76
C THR A 74 5.34 1.10 2.98
N ARG A 75 4.77 1.02 4.19
CA ARG A 75 5.55 0.98 5.44
C ARG A 75 6.52 -0.20 5.45
N ALA A 76 6.04 -1.40 5.13
CA ALA A 76 6.87 -2.59 5.08
C ALA A 76 7.99 -2.46 4.03
N ALA A 77 7.68 -2.02 2.82
CA ALA A 77 8.65 -1.91 1.74
C ALA A 77 9.76 -0.88 2.03
N LEU A 78 9.42 0.26 2.60
CA LEU A 78 10.38 1.31 2.95
C LEU A 78 11.22 0.95 4.18
N GLY A 79 10.64 0.26 5.16
CA GLY A 79 11.37 -0.13 6.37
C GLY A 79 12.42 -1.21 6.17
N LEU A 80 12.36 -1.98 5.10
CA LEU A 80 13.31 -3.05 4.78
C LEU A 80 14.50 -2.59 3.92
N SER A 81 14.57 -1.32 3.57
CA SER A 81 15.50 -0.89 2.54
C SER A 81 16.25 0.40 2.89
N SER A 82 17.51 0.46 2.45
CA SER A 82 18.32 1.70 2.37
C SER A 82 17.94 2.52 1.12
N LEU A 83 16.64 2.57 0.78
CA LEU A 83 16.15 3.29 -0.39
C LEU A 83 16.17 4.80 -0.15
N GLU A 84 16.38 5.55 -1.21
CA GLU A 84 16.09 6.97 -1.19
C GLU A 84 14.60 7.19 -0.92
N MET A 85 14.30 7.90 0.15
CA MET A 85 12.94 8.10 0.64
C MET A 85 12.11 8.93 -0.35
N PRO A 86 10.82 8.61 -0.50
CA PRO A 86 9.93 9.45 -1.28
C PRO A 86 9.82 10.85 -0.67
N ARG A 87 9.61 11.84 -1.51
CA ARG A 87 9.46 13.24 -1.07
C ARG A 87 8.25 13.46 -0.19
N HIS A 88 7.15 12.79 -0.52
CA HIS A 88 5.91 12.82 0.25
C HIS A 88 5.27 11.45 0.24
N ILE A 89 4.67 11.07 1.37
CA ILE A 89 3.86 9.88 1.53
C ILE A 89 2.48 10.32 2.04
N VAL A 90 1.46 10.14 1.21
CA VAL A 90 0.07 10.41 1.58
C VAL A 90 -0.64 9.08 1.84
N MET A 91 -1.09 8.85 3.05
CA MET A 91 -1.81 7.65 3.45
C MET A 91 -3.30 7.94 3.60
N LEU A 92 -4.12 7.34 2.75
CA LEU A 92 -5.57 7.50 2.75
C LEU A 92 -6.22 6.34 3.49
N GLY A 93 -6.73 6.59 4.71
CA GLY A 93 -7.42 5.58 5.50
C GLY A 93 -6.58 4.34 5.84
N THR A 94 -5.27 4.49 5.94
CA THR A 94 -4.37 3.40 6.36
C THR A 94 -4.53 3.16 7.86
N PRO A 95 -4.84 1.93 8.29
CA PRO A 95 -4.96 1.63 9.72
C PRO A 95 -3.57 1.61 10.37
N ASN A 96 -3.38 2.37 11.44
CA ASN A 96 -2.16 2.34 12.26
C ASN A 96 -2.23 1.32 13.39
N GLN A 97 -3.44 0.84 13.69
CA GLN A 97 -3.74 -0.17 14.71
C GLN A 97 -4.75 -1.16 14.15
N LEU A 98 -4.93 -2.27 14.88
CA LEU A 98 -5.88 -3.32 14.54
C LEU A 98 -7.28 -2.76 14.27
N PRO A 99 -7.79 -2.81 13.03
CA PRO A 99 -9.10 -2.27 12.73
C PRO A 99 -10.20 -3.20 13.25
N ARG A 100 -11.04 -2.71 14.16
CA ARG A 100 -12.16 -3.49 14.72
C ARG A 100 -13.06 -4.08 13.64
N LEU A 101 -13.25 -3.35 12.55
CA LEU A 101 -14.05 -3.79 11.41
C LEU A 101 -13.44 -5.03 10.73
N ALA A 102 -12.12 -5.12 10.63
CA ALA A 102 -11.45 -6.30 10.06
C ALA A 102 -11.70 -7.55 10.90
N LEU A 103 -11.71 -7.44 12.22
CA LEU A 103 -12.02 -8.56 13.13
C LEU A 103 -13.46 -9.08 12.94
N HIS A 104 -14.43 -8.19 12.75
CA HIS A 104 -15.81 -8.58 12.52
C HIS A 104 -15.99 -9.16 11.12
N ALA A 105 -15.40 -8.53 10.10
CA ALA A 105 -15.47 -8.99 8.72
C ALA A 105 -14.78 -10.34 8.52
N TRP A 106 -13.69 -10.63 9.25
CA TRP A 106 -12.97 -11.91 9.20
C TRP A 106 -13.82 -13.12 9.62
N ARG A 107 -14.87 -12.90 10.40
CA ARG A 107 -15.83 -13.97 10.76
C ARG A 107 -16.67 -14.44 9.57
N LEU A 108 -16.74 -13.64 8.52
CA LEU A 108 -17.50 -13.95 7.32
C LEU A 108 -16.63 -14.73 6.33
N ALA A 109 -17.06 -15.96 5.97
CA ALA A 109 -16.33 -16.80 5.04
C ALA A 109 -16.03 -16.13 3.68
N PRO A 110 -16.97 -15.37 3.05
CA PRO A 110 -16.69 -14.68 1.80
C PRO A 110 -15.55 -13.66 1.92
N PHE A 111 -15.46 -12.95 3.05
CA PHE A 111 -14.39 -11.96 3.28
C PHE A 111 -13.02 -12.64 3.38
N ARG A 112 -12.91 -13.76 4.09
CA ARG A 112 -11.67 -14.55 4.20
C ARG A 112 -11.19 -15.06 2.85
N TRP A 113 -12.12 -15.60 2.06
CA TRP A 113 -11.82 -16.11 0.73
C TRP A 113 -11.38 -15.00 -0.23
N TRP A 114 -11.99 -13.81 -0.13
CA TRP A 114 -11.69 -12.68 -1.00
C TRP A 114 -10.38 -11.96 -0.66
N THR A 115 -9.96 -11.98 0.60
CA THR A 115 -8.83 -11.18 1.09
C THR A 115 -7.55 -11.98 1.33
N GLY A 116 -7.65 -13.31 1.36
CA GLY A 116 -6.52 -14.20 1.51
C GLY A 116 -5.65 -13.90 2.74
N GLN A 117 -4.35 -14.08 2.62
CA GLN A 117 -3.38 -13.83 3.70
C GLN A 117 -3.31 -12.35 4.11
N CYS A 118 -3.48 -11.44 3.17
CA CYS A 118 -3.47 -10.00 3.49
C CYS A 118 -4.62 -9.63 4.45
N GLY A 119 -5.80 -10.25 4.30
CA GLY A 119 -6.91 -10.07 5.24
C GLY A 119 -6.63 -10.67 6.61
N LEU A 120 -5.95 -11.82 6.68
CA LEU A 120 -5.53 -12.44 7.94
C LEU A 120 -4.56 -11.53 8.70
N ASN A 121 -3.58 -10.94 8.04
CA ASN A 121 -2.62 -10.02 8.65
C ASN A 121 -3.32 -8.82 9.30
N LEU A 122 -4.41 -8.32 8.71
CA LEU A 122 -5.20 -7.23 9.28
C LEU A 122 -5.96 -7.60 10.56
N THR A 123 -6.02 -8.87 10.94
CA THR A 123 -6.63 -9.34 12.19
C THR A 123 -5.61 -9.65 13.28
N ASN A 124 -4.31 -9.57 12.98
CA ASN A 124 -3.23 -9.86 13.91
C ASN A 124 -2.62 -8.57 14.49
N PRO A 125 -2.71 -8.32 15.81
CA PRO A 125 -2.12 -7.14 16.43
C PRO A 125 -0.59 -7.10 16.29
N ASP A 126 0.10 -8.25 16.34
CA ASP A 126 1.56 -8.32 16.22
C ASP A 126 2.04 -7.89 14.84
N PHE A 127 1.21 -8.06 13.81
CA PHE A 127 1.50 -7.57 12.47
C PHE A 127 1.68 -6.05 12.46
N PHE A 128 0.81 -5.30 13.14
CA PHE A 128 0.89 -3.83 13.18
C PHE A 128 2.11 -3.33 13.97
N THR A 129 2.48 -4.03 15.04
CA THR A 129 3.66 -3.66 15.83
C THR A 129 4.97 -3.99 15.14
N SER A 130 4.98 -4.98 14.25
CA SER A 130 6.16 -5.35 13.45
C SER A 130 6.44 -4.40 12.29
N LEU A 131 5.45 -3.60 11.87
CA LEU A 131 5.61 -2.66 10.77
C LEU A 131 6.40 -1.42 11.23
N PRO A 132 7.42 -0.99 10.48
CA PRO A 132 8.20 0.19 10.81
C PRO A 132 7.33 1.45 10.80
N ASN A 133 7.61 2.36 11.73
CA ASN A 133 7.07 3.70 11.68
C ASN A 133 7.85 4.50 10.64
N ILE A 134 7.15 5.07 9.68
CA ILE A 134 7.73 5.98 8.71
C ILE A 134 7.43 7.39 9.18
N GLU A 135 8.46 8.09 9.58
CA GLU A 135 8.38 9.54 9.72
C GLU A 135 8.50 10.13 8.32
N SER A 136 7.45 10.81 7.88
CA SER A 136 7.51 11.59 6.64
C SER A 136 8.37 12.82 6.90
N PRO A 137 9.30 13.16 6.01
CA PRO A 137 10.06 14.38 6.11
C PRO A 137 9.17 15.62 6.04
#